data_1d0ca56378940ff06b9a3e52ac9a1751
#
_entry.id   1d0ca56378940ff06b9a3e52ac9a1751
#
_cell.length_a   1.000
_cell.length_b   1.000
_cell.length_c   1.000
_cell.angle_alpha   90.00
_cell.angle_beta   90.00
_cell.angle_gamma   90.00
#
_symmetry.space_group_name_H-M   'P 1'
#
loop_
_entity.id
_entity.type
_entity.pdbx_description
1 polymer ?
#
loop_
_entity_poly.entity_id
_entity_poly.type
_entity_poly.pdbx_seq_one_letter_code
_entity_poly.pdbx_strand_id
1 'polypeptide(L)'
;MGARLTSDPAPDAQLRDRVAELERATASLRAEVTRLASRLDAASHEDHAAEPPRPAAPVDAAPPAPPRPAAVPAEPWNDVEGVVGRYGVLALGTVTTLAAVGTFVSWAAARGLLGPTTRVVLGLMLAATLGVAGFRLRARERSFGSALLGLALAVVHVCAWAAGPALHLVPLGGAFALAAGASIALAAFAHVQGDEVLWCVGFGGAAVAPFVTAGPEGSALLLAAYGGVIGVAGAFGIGARAWRTAERVLATAMALFAVVLAARGGGWGPALAVALPLAVAAAGVLPAAPAEF
;
A
#
# COMPACT_ATOMS: atom_id res chain seq x y z
N MET A 1 -66.78 -7.12 26.91
CA MET A 1 -65.53 -6.36 26.94
C MET A 1 -64.64 -6.90 25.80
N GLY A 2 -64.80 -6.33 24.60
CA GLY A 2 -64.12 -6.80 23.38
C GLY A 2 -62.83 -6.03 23.13
N ALA A 3 -61.72 -6.72 23.30
CA ALA A 3 -60.40 -6.18 22.92
C ALA A 3 -60.31 -6.15 21.38
N ARG A 4 -60.24 -4.97 20.79
CA ARG A 4 -59.90 -4.78 19.37
C ARG A 4 -58.43 -5.12 19.21
N LEU A 5 -58.14 -6.26 18.56
CA LEU A 5 -56.81 -6.56 18.02
C LEU A 5 -56.55 -5.57 16.88
N THR A 6 -55.70 -4.58 17.12
CA THR A 6 -55.15 -3.74 16.07
C THR A 6 -54.21 -4.63 15.26
N SER A 7 -54.61 -5.00 14.05
CA SER A 7 -53.79 -5.73 13.09
C SER A 7 -52.62 -4.81 12.70
N ASP A 8 -51.42 -5.20 13.13
CA ASP A 8 -50.16 -4.60 12.66
C ASP A 8 -50.11 -4.72 11.12
N PRO A 9 -49.74 -3.64 10.40
CA PRO A 9 -49.62 -3.71 8.95
C PRO A 9 -48.57 -4.77 8.61
N ALA A 10 -48.87 -5.65 7.64
CA ALA A 10 -48.05 -6.75 7.23
C ALA A 10 -46.61 -6.26 6.91
N PRO A 11 -45.54 -6.97 7.31
CA PRO A 11 -44.14 -6.56 7.16
C PRO A 11 -43.77 -6.19 5.71
N ASP A 12 -44.51 -6.72 4.73
CA ASP A 12 -44.33 -6.40 3.31
C ASP A 12 -44.79 -4.95 2.94
N ALA A 13 -45.70 -4.38 3.63
CA ALA A 13 -46.14 -3.00 3.40
C ALA A 13 -45.05 -2.02 3.89
N GLN A 14 -44.51 -2.23 5.06
CA GLN A 14 -43.40 -1.40 5.59
C GLN A 14 -42.14 -1.48 4.73
N LEU A 15 -41.85 -2.64 4.15
CA LEU A 15 -40.67 -2.84 3.25
C LEU A 15 -40.86 -2.04 1.94
N ARG A 16 -42.08 -2.06 1.37
CA ARG A 16 -42.43 -1.28 0.15
C ARG A 16 -42.32 0.23 0.40
N ASP A 17 -42.77 0.70 1.54
CA ASP A 17 -42.69 2.11 1.89
C ASP A 17 -41.24 2.58 2.08
N ARG A 18 -40.38 1.76 2.71
CA ARG A 18 -38.96 2.03 2.83
C ARG A 18 -38.22 2.01 1.49
N VAL A 19 -38.57 1.09 0.60
CA VAL A 19 -38.00 1.06 -0.75
C VAL A 19 -38.37 2.32 -1.53
N ALA A 20 -39.66 2.73 -1.49
CA ALA A 20 -40.11 3.95 -2.14
C ALA A 20 -39.47 5.22 -1.55
N GLU A 21 -39.17 5.23 -0.27
CA GLU A 21 -38.41 6.33 0.37
C GLU A 21 -36.98 6.41 -0.07
N LEU A 22 -36.27 5.26 -0.15
CA LEU A 22 -34.93 5.17 -0.66
C LEU A 22 -34.83 5.55 -2.15
N GLU A 23 -35.80 5.16 -2.96
CA GLU A 23 -35.86 5.55 -4.38
C GLU A 23 -36.01 7.06 -4.53
N ARG A 24 -36.86 7.69 -3.71
CA ARG A 24 -37.01 9.15 -3.70
C ARG A 24 -35.73 9.87 -3.25
N ALA A 25 -35.09 9.37 -2.20
CA ALA A 25 -33.80 9.91 -1.72
C ALA A 25 -32.71 9.81 -2.76
N THR A 26 -32.60 8.67 -3.45
CA THR A 26 -31.61 8.49 -4.52
C THR A 26 -31.91 9.35 -5.75
N ALA A 27 -33.16 9.56 -6.09
CA ALA A 27 -33.57 10.47 -7.17
C ALA A 27 -33.20 11.93 -6.85
N SER A 28 -33.44 12.37 -5.61
CA SER A 28 -33.09 13.73 -5.16
C SER A 28 -31.56 13.97 -5.18
N LEU A 29 -30.77 13.00 -4.70
CA LEU A 29 -29.29 13.09 -4.74
C LEU A 29 -28.76 13.14 -6.18
N ARG A 30 -29.31 12.35 -7.09
CA ARG A 30 -28.93 12.41 -8.51
C ARG A 30 -29.23 13.77 -9.14
N ALA A 31 -30.38 14.37 -8.82
CA ALA A 31 -30.75 15.71 -9.31
C ALA A 31 -29.77 16.78 -8.78
N GLU A 32 -29.33 16.65 -7.53
CA GLU A 32 -28.39 17.60 -6.93
C GLU A 32 -26.97 17.46 -7.51
N VAL A 33 -26.50 16.25 -7.73
CA VAL A 33 -25.23 15.99 -8.42
C VAL A 33 -25.23 16.57 -9.83
N THR A 34 -26.31 16.37 -10.59
CA THR A 34 -26.44 16.94 -11.95
C THR A 34 -26.44 18.47 -11.91
N ARG A 35 -27.08 19.07 -10.91
CA ARG A 35 -27.11 20.54 -10.72
C ARG A 35 -25.74 21.10 -10.36
N LEU A 36 -24.97 20.39 -9.53
CA LEU A 36 -23.60 20.78 -9.19
C LEU A 36 -22.66 20.64 -10.40
N ALA A 37 -22.80 19.57 -11.17
CA ALA A 37 -22.01 19.37 -12.39
C ALA A 37 -22.27 20.50 -13.41
N SER A 38 -23.53 20.89 -13.64
CA SER A 38 -23.85 22.00 -14.55
C SER A 38 -23.36 23.36 -14.06
N ARG A 39 -23.27 23.59 -12.75
CA ARG A 39 -22.67 24.81 -12.19
C ARG A 39 -21.14 24.86 -12.38
N LEU A 40 -20.46 23.71 -12.23
CA LEU A 40 -19.03 23.59 -12.48
C LEU A 40 -18.71 23.83 -13.97
N ASP A 41 -19.52 23.28 -14.86
CA ASP A 41 -19.33 23.50 -16.31
C ASP A 41 -19.58 24.97 -16.69
N ALA A 42 -20.57 25.62 -16.10
CA ALA A 42 -20.82 27.05 -16.33
C ALA A 42 -19.66 27.92 -15.80
N ALA A 43 -19.15 27.63 -14.61
CA ALA A 43 -18.04 28.39 -14.02
C ALA A 43 -16.73 28.21 -14.84
N SER A 44 -16.48 27.02 -15.41
CA SER A 44 -15.32 26.78 -16.27
C SER A 44 -15.44 27.48 -17.65
N HIS A 45 -16.64 27.72 -18.12
CA HIS A 45 -16.87 28.47 -19.38
C HIS A 45 -16.74 29.98 -19.19
N GLU A 46 -17.10 30.53 -18.04
CA GLU A 46 -16.90 31.95 -17.73
C GLU A 46 -15.42 32.33 -17.61
N ASP A 47 -14.58 31.44 -17.07
CA ASP A 47 -13.13 31.67 -16.96
C ASP A 47 -12.41 31.67 -18.34
N HIS A 48 -13.00 31.02 -19.36
CA HIS A 48 -12.44 31.00 -20.73
C HIS A 48 -12.98 32.11 -21.64
N ALA A 49 -14.07 32.78 -21.27
CA ALA A 49 -14.71 33.82 -22.10
C ALA A 49 -14.19 35.22 -21.81
N ALA A 50 -13.32 35.43 -20.81
CA ALA A 50 -12.93 36.75 -20.32
C ALA A 50 -11.63 37.28 -20.87
N GLU A 51 -11.03 36.73 -21.96
CA GLU A 51 -9.86 37.31 -22.57
C GLU A 51 -10.11 37.77 -24.03
N PRO A 52 -10.50 39.06 -24.23
CA PRO A 52 -10.54 39.61 -25.57
C PRO A 52 -9.12 39.73 -26.16
N PRO A 53 -8.92 39.46 -27.46
CA PRO A 53 -7.59 39.52 -28.09
C PRO A 53 -7.00 40.94 -27.95
N ARG A 54 -5.94 41.05 -27.19
CA ARG A 54 -5.15 42.27 -27.04
C ARG A 54 -4.42 42.61 -28.34
N PRO A 55 -4.59 43.81 -28.92
CA PRO A 55 -3.76 44.26 -30.03
C PRO A 55 -2.29 44.31 -29.56
N ALA A 56 -1.40 43.83 -30.40
CA ALA A 56 0.03 43.90 -30.16
C ALA A 56 0.47 45.39 -30.08
N ALA A 57 0.80 45.86 -28.89
CA ALA A 57 1.42 47.15 -28.64
C ALA A 57 2.95 47.01 -28.57
N PRO A 58 3.72 48.07 -28.91
CA PRO A 58 5.17 48.01 -28.97
C PRO A 58 5.79 47.70 -27.62
N VAL A 59 6.87 46.92 -27.66
CA VAL A 59 7.64 46.49 -26.48
C VAL A 59 8.40 47.70 -25.93
N ASP A 60 7.78 48.42 -25.02
CA ASP A 60 8.47 49.32 -24.10
C ASP A 60 8.39 48.74 -22.69
N ALA A 61 9.50 48.92 -21.97
CA ALA A 61 9.83 48.28 -20.71
C ALA A 61 8.62 48.11 -19.75
N ALA A 62 8.20 46.84 -19.52
CA ALA A 62 7.12 46.51 -18.59
C ALA A 62 7.50 47.00 -17.17
N PRO A 63 6.61 47.68 -16.44
CA PRO A 63 6.79 47.94 -15.01
C PRO A 63 6.83 46.62 -14.23
N PRO A 64 7.57 46.57 -13.10
CA PRO A 64 7.68 45.34 -12.31
C PRO A 64 6.29 44.83 -11.95
N ALA A 65 6.05 43.58 -12.24
CA ALA A 65 4.78 42.92 -11.94
C ALA A 65 4.44 43.07 -10.44
N PRO A 66 3.19 43.39 -10.10
CA PRO A 66 2.79 43.49 -8.70
C PRO A 66 3.09 42.15 -8.02
N PRO A 67 3.50 42.16 -6.74
CA PRO A 67 3.82 40.93 -6.02
C PRO A 67 2.59 40.01 -6.08
N ARG A 68 2.81 38.80 -6.63
CA ARG A 68 1.78 37.76 -6.59
C ARG A 68 1.29 37.61 -5.16
N PRO A 69 -0.03 37.63 -4.90
CA PRO A 69 -0.54 37.31 -3.58
C PRO A 69 0.13 36.02 -3.12
N ALA A 70 0.75 36.07 -1.94
CA ALA A 70 1.35 34.89 -1.35
C ALA A 70 0.27 33.78 -1.37
N ALA A 71 0.57 32.66 -2.02
CA ALA A 71 -0.34 31.54 -2.04
C ALA A 71 -0.70 31.24 -0.58
N VAL A 72 -1.99 31.38 -0.25
CA VAL A 72 -2.50 31.01 1.07
C VAL A 72 -2.08 29.56 1.28
N PRO A 73 -1.31 29.25 2.33
CA PRO A 73 -0.92 27.87 2.59
C PRO A 73 -2.19 27.02 2.63
N ALA A 74 -2.30 26.04 1.75
CA ALA A 74 -3.41 25.10 1.78
C ALA A 74 -3.45 24.50 3.18
N GLU A 75 -4.57 24.65 3.88
CA GLU A 75 -4.70 24.13 5.22
C GLU A 75 -4.42 22.62 5.22
N PRO A 76 -3.51 22.12 6.05
CA PRO A 76 -3.08 20.71 6.03
C PRO A 76 -4.22 19.73 6.35
N TRP A 77 -5.35 20.20 6.85
CA TRP A 77 -6.53 19.41 7.20
C TRP A 77 -7.35 18.94 5.98
N ASN A 78 -7.37 19.72 4.89
CA ASN A 78 -8.08 19.31 3.67
C ASN A 78 -7.40 18.12 2.97
N ASP A 79 -6.09 17.97 3.17
CA ASP A 79 -5.34 16.81 2.68
C ASP A 79 -5.67 15.52 3.45
N VAL A 80 -5.99 15.62 4.75
CA VAL A 80 -6.31 14.45 5.60
C VAL A 80 -7.66 13.85 5.22
N GLU A 81 -8.68 14.65 4.93
CA GLU A 81 -9.97 14.17 4.46
C GLU A 81 -9.87 13.49 3.08
N GLY A 82 -9.11 14.05 2.16
CA GLY A 82 -8.84 13.46 0.86
C GLY A 82 -8.07 12.14 0.96
N VAL A 83 -7.07 12.08 1.85
CA VAL A 83 -6.27 10.88 2.12
C VAL A 83 -7.11 9.81 2.81
N VAL A 84 -7.87 10.16 3.84
CA VAL A 84 -8.73 9.21 4.57
C VAL A 84 -9.88 8.71 3.69
N GLY A 85 -10.52 9.58 2.92
CA GLY A 85 -11.59 9.17 2.01
C GLY A 85 -11.11 8.23 0.91
N ARG A 86 -10.00 8.57 0.25
CA ARG A 86 -9.47 7.80 -0.88
C ARG A 86 -8.74 6.51 -0.46
N TYR A 87 -7.89 6.60 0.55
CA TYR A 87 -7.09 5.46 1.02
C TYR A 87 -7.80 4.64 2.10
N GLY A 88 -8.66 5.25 2.91
CA GLY A 88 -9.40 4.56 3.95
C GLY A 88 -10.41 3.56 3.38
N VAL A 89 -11.14 3.92 2.33
CA VAL A 89 -12.07 3.00 1.65
C VAL A 89 -11.29 1.84 0.99
N LEU A 90 -10.14 2.13 0.40
CA LEU A 90 -9.29 1.12 -0.24
C LEU A 90 -8.67 0.18 0.80
N ALA A 91 -8.20 0.70 1.92
CA ALA A 91 -7.68 -0.08 3.04
C ALA A 91 -8.76 -0.96 3.66
N LEU A 92 -9.95 -0.39 3.92
CA LEU A 92 -11.09 -1.12 4.47
C LEU A 92 -11.52 -2.24 3.52
N GLY A 93 -11.65 -1.97 2.22
CA GLY A 93 -11.95 -2.97 1.20
C GLY A 93 -10.92 -4.10 1.15
N THR A 94 -9.64 -3.75 1.25
CA THR A 94 -8.54 -4.73 1.28
C THR A 94 -8.61 -5.61 2.53
N VAL A 95 -8.77 -5.01 3.71
CA VAL A 95 -8.89 -5.75 4.98
C VAL A 95 -10.11 -6.65 4.98
N THR A 96 -11.26 -6.16 4.52
CA THR A 96 -12.49 -6.93 4.44
C THR A 96 -12.36 -8.12 3.48
N THR A 97 -11.73 -7.90 2.32
CA THR A 97 -11.49 -8.96 1.34
C THR A 97 -10.55 -10.04 1.91
N LEU A 98 -9.45 -9.62 2.56
CA LEU A 98 -8.53 -10.55 3.22
C LEU A 98 -9.21 -11.34 4.33
N ALA A 99 -10.02 -10.69 5.16
CA ALA A 99 -10.78 -11.35 6.22
C ALA A 99 -11.79 -12.36 5.65
N ALA A 100 -12.52 -12.00 4.60
CA ALA A 100 -13.48 -12.87 3.94
C ALA A 100 -12.80 -14.12 3.33
N VAL A 101 -11.72 -13.93 2.59
CA VAL A 101 -10.94 -15.03 2.01
C VAL A 101 -10.33 -15.89 3.10
N GLY A 102 -9.75 -15.31 4.15
CA GLY A 102 -9.17 -16.01 5.28
C GLY A 102 -10.23 -16.87 6.02
N THR A 103 -11.41 -16.29 6.26
CA THR A 103 -12.54 -17.01 6.91
C THR A 103 -13.04 -18.15 6.03
N PHE A 104 -13.20 -17.94 4.73
CA PHE A 104 -13.62 -19.00 3.79
C PHE A 104 -12.61 -20.15 3.75
N VAL A 105 -11.32 -19.85 3.61
CA VAL A 105 -10.24 -20.84 3.59
C VAL A 105 -10.20 -21.61 4.92
N SER A 106 -10.33 -20.90 6.04
CA SER A 106 -10.38 -21.51 7.38
C SER A 106 -11.57 -22.44 7.53
N TRP A 107 -12.76 -22.02 7.10
CA TRP A 107 -13.98 -22.83 7.12
C TRP A 107 -13.86 -24.09 6.25
N ALA A 108 -13.38 -23.94 5.00
CA ALA A 108 -13.19 -25.06 4.08
C ALA A 108 -12.12 -26.04 4.60
N ALA A 109 -11.12 -25.52 5.28
CA ALA A 109 -10.09 -26.29 5.97
C ALA A 109 -10.65 -27.11 7.15
N ALA A 110 -11.48 -26.48 7.98
CA ALA A 110 -12.11 -27.14 9.13
C ALA A 110 -13.06 -28.28 8.69
N ARG A 111 -13.64 -28.17 7.49
CA ARG A 111 -14.48 -29.20 6.86
C ARG A 111 -13.68 -30.30 6.17
N GLY A 112 -12.34 -30.26 6.17
CA GLY A 112 -11.50 -31.23 5.49
C GLY A 112 -11.55 -31.19 3.96
N LEU A 113 -12.22 -30.18 3.37
CA LEU A 113 -12.36 -30.00 1.92
C LEU A 113 -11.03 -29.64 1.25
N LEU A 114 -10.14 -28.99 1.98
CA LEU A 114 -8.86 -28.51 1.48
C LEU A 114 -7.71 -29.12 2.29
N GLY A 115 -6.90 -29.93 1.63
CA GLY A 115 -5.63 -30.41 2.20
C GLY A 115 -4.62 -29.27 2.39
N PRO A 116 -3.58 -29.47 3.22
CA PRO A 116 -2.59 -28.42 3.50
C PRO A 116 -1.92 -27.86 2.23
N THR A 117 -1.49 -28.73 1.35
CA THR A 117 -0.86 -28.36 0.07
C THR A 117 -1.82 -27.58 -0.84
N THR A 118 -3.08 -28.01 -0.92
CA THR A 118 -4.09 -27.36 -1.76
C THR A 118 -4.34 -25.91 -1.31
N ARG A 119 -4.32 -25.65 -0.01
CA ARG A 119 -4.48 -24.26 0.54
C ARG A 119 -3.37 -23.36 0.10
N VAL A 120 -2.11 -23.84 0.19
CA VAL A 120 -0.93 -23.04 -0.23
C VAL A 120 -0.97 -22.79 -1.74
N VAL A 121 -1.28 -23.82 -2.54
CA VAL A 121 -1.38 -23.69 -4.00
C VAL A 121 -2.46 -22.69 -4.40
N LEU A 122 -3.66 -22.78 -3.82
CA LEU A 122 -4.74 -21.81 -4.09
C LEU A 122 -4.36 -20.40 -3.68
N GLY A 123 -3.68 -20.23 -2.53
CA GLY A 123 -3.15 -18.93 -2.11
C GLY A 123 -2.13 -18.36 -3.11
N LEU A 124 -1.21 -19.17 -3.59
CA LEU A 124 -0.23 -18.75 -4.60
C LEU A 124 -0.89 -18.43 -5.95
N MET A 125 -1.91 -19.18 -6.36
CA MET A 125 -2.70 -18.85 -7.56
C MET A 125 -3.43 -17.52 -7.41
N LEU A 126 -4.01 -17.26 -6.23
CA LEU A 126 -4.63 -15.97 -5.92
C LEU A 126 -3.58 -14.84 -5.99
N ALA A 127 -2.41 -15.03 -5.37
CA ALA A 127 -1.33 -14.05 -5.42
C ALA A 127 -0.88 -13.76 -6.87
N ALA A 128 -0.72 -14.80 -7.68
CA ALA A 128 -0.37 -14.67 -9.09
C ALA A 128 -1.45 -13.90 -9.87
N THR A 129 -2.73 -14.22 -9.65
CA THR A 129 -3.86 -13.53 -10.29
C THR A 129 -3.89 -12.04 -9.91
N LEU A 130 -3.75 -11.73 -8.61
CA LEU A 130 -3.67 -10.35 -8.12
C LEU A 130 -2.44 -9.63 -8.68
N GLY A 131 -1.30 -10.29 -8.76
CA GLY A 131 -0.08 -9.76 -9.33
C GLY A 131 -0.24 -9.40 -10.81
N VAL A 132 -0.78 -10.31 -11.62
CA VAL A 132 -1.05 -10.08 -13.04
C VAL A 132 -2.10 -8.97 -13.23
N ALA A 133 -3.18 -8.99 -12.44
CA ALA A 133 -4.20 -7.95 -12.47
C ALA A 133 -3.60 -6.59 -12.11
N GLY A 134 -2.83 -6.53 -11.01
CA GLY A 134 -2.15 -5.30 -10.57
C GLY A 134 -1.21 -4.75 -11.62
N PHE A 135 -0.39 -5.60 -12.23
CA PHE A 135 0.51 -5.21 -13.32
C PHE A 135 -0.23 -4.63 -14.52
N ARG A 136 -1.33 -5.27 -14.95
CA ARG A 136 -2.14 -4.80 -16.09
C ARG A 136 -2.92 -3.52 -15.79
N LEU A 137 -3.51 -3.44 -14.60
CA LEU A 137 -4.31 -2.27 -14.23
C LEU A 137 -3.45 -1.03 -13.96
N ARG A 138 -2.17 -1.16 -13.61
CA ARG A 138 -1.26 -0.01 -13.46
C ARG A 138 -1.15 0.84 -14.71
N ALA A 139 -1.37 0.28 -15.89
CA ALA A 139 -1.37 1.05 -17.14
C ALA A 139 -2.55 2.02 -17.23
N ARG A 140 -3.66 1.73 -16.52
CA ARG A 140 -4.87 2.54 -16.50
C ARG A 140 -4.99 3.37 -15.21
N GLU A 141 -4.75 2.74 -14.07
CA GLU A 141 -4.88 3.31 -12.74
C GLU A 141 -3.68 2.87 -11.89
N ARG A 142 -2.67 3.74 -11.80
CA ARG A 142 -1.38 3.42 -11.15
C ARG A 142 -1.54 3.08 -9.67
N SER A 143 -2.34 3.86 -8.94
CA SER A 143 -2.53 3.68 -7.50
C SER A 143 -3.21 2.35 -7.17
N PHE A 144 -4.27 2.03 -7.90
CA PHE A 144 -5.00 0.77 -7.72
C PHE A 144 -4.17 -0.46 -8.11
N GLY A 145 -3.46 -0.38 -9.24
CA GLY A 145 -2.55 -1.45 -9.66
C GLY A 145 -1.43 -1.70 -8.65
N SER A 146 -0.84 -0.64 -8.08
CA SER A 146 0.19 -0.75 -7.04
C SER A 146 -0.37 -1.37 -5.75
N ALA A 147 -1.60 -1.05 -5.36
CA ALA A 147 -2.27 -1.67 -4.21
C ALA A 147 -2.49 -3.18 -4.41
N LEU A 148 -2.90 -3.60 -5.62
CA LEU A 148 -3.05 -5.02 -5.96
C LEU A 148 -1.71 -5.77 -5.92
N LEU A 149 -0.62 -5.16 -6.38
CA LEU A 149 0.72 -5.74 -6.29
C LEU A 149 1.17 -5.90 -4.84
N GLY A 150 0.91 -4.91 -3.99
CA GLY A 150 1.16 -5.01 -2.55
C GLY A 150 0.35 -6.11 -1.88
N LEU A 151 -0.94 -6.25 -2.25
CA LEU A 151 -1.80 -7.32 -1.76
C LEU A 151 -1.31 -8.70 -2.22
N ALA A 152 -0.90 -8.82 -3.49
CA ALA A 152 -0.30 -10.05 -4.02
C ALA A 152 0.93 -10.47 -3.21
N LEU A 153 1.82 -9.51 -2.89
CA LEU A 153 2.98 -9.74 -2.06
C LEU A 153 2.60 -10.20 -0.64
N ALA A 154 1.61 -9.57 -0.02
CA ALA A 154 1.13 -9.98 1.31
C ALA A 154 0.61 -11.43 1.30
N VAL A 155 -0.14 -11.83 0.27
CA VAL A 155 -0.62 -13.22 0.10
C VAL A 155 0.56 -14.18 -0.08
N VAL A 156 1.61 -13.82 -0.85
CA VAL A 156 2.84 -14.63 -0.97
C VAL A 156 3.49 -14.85 0.39
N HIS A 157 3.59 -13.81 1.24
CA HIS A 157 4.18 -13.94 2.59
C HIS A 157 3.36 -14.89 3.48
N VAL A 158 2.03 -14.78 3.44
CA VAL A 158 1.15 -15.70 4.18
C VAL A 158 1.33 -17.13 3.67
N CYS A 159 1.43 -17.34 2.35
CA CYS A 159 1.67 -18.66 1.77
C CYS A 159 3.06 -19.21 2.13
N ALA A 160 4.09 -18.37 2.14
CA ALA A 160 5.44 -18.76 2.55
C ALA A 160 5.48 -19.18 4.01
N TRP A 161 4.83 -18.40 4.91
CA TRP A 161 4.68 -18.78 6.31
C TRP A 161 3.89 -20.08 6.47
N ALA A 162 2.79 -20.22 5.77
CA ALA A 162 1.96 -21.43 5.85
C ALA A 162 2.73 -22.67 5.33
N ALA A 163 3.44 -22.54 4.20
CA ALA A 163 4.17 -23.65 3.59
C ALA A 163 5.40 -24.09 4.41
N GLY A 164 6.12 -23.14 5.03
CA GLY A 164 7.30 -23.41 5.83
C GLY A 164 6.98 -23.65 7.30
N PRO A 165 6.93 -22.58 8.14
CA PRO A 165 6.81 -22.69 9.59
C PRO A 165 5.55 -23.41 10.08
N ALA A 166 4.40 -23.19 9.43
CA ALA A 166 3.12 -23.68 9.94
C ALA A 166 2.79 -25.12 9.55
N LEU A 167 3.05 -25.50 8.29
CA LEU A 167 2.64 -26.81 7.73
C LEU A 167 3.82 -27.71 7.38
N HIS A 168 5.05 -27.21 7.46
CA HIS A 168 6.28 -27.95 7.14
C HIS A 168 6.27 -28.64 5.76
N LEU A 169 5.59 -28.03 4.76
CA LEU A 169 5.49 -28.58 3.41
C LEU A 169 6.77 -28.35 2.61
N VAL A 170 7.50 -27.29 2.93
CA VAL A 170 8.79 -26.94 2.32
C VAL A 170 9.81 -26.62 3.42
N PRO A 171 11.12 -26.78 3.16
CA PRO A 171 12.14 -26.37 4.11
C PRO A 171 12.09 -24.86 4.34
N LEU A 172 12.46 -24.41 5.54
CA LEU A 172 12.43 -22.98 5.91
C LEU A 172 13.16 -22.08 4.93
N GLY A 173 14.31 -22.56 4.38
CA GLY A 173 15.04 -21.83 3.33
C GLY A 173 14.24 -21.62 2.05
N GLY A 174 13.41 -22.60 1.66
CA GLY A 174 12.53 -22.49 0.50
C GLY A 174 11.39 -21.47 0.73
N ALA A 175 10.78 -21.50 1.90
CA ALA A 175 9.77 -20.52 2.29
C ALA A 175 10.35 -19.10 2.35
N PHE A 176 11.55 -18.96 2.91
CA PHE A 176 12.30 -17.70 2.94
C PHE A 176 12.62 -17.20 1.53
N ALA A 177 13.16 -18.07 0.67
CA ALA A 177 13.49 -17.71 -0.71
C ALA A 177 12.27 -17.24 -1.51
N LEU A 178 11.09 -17.84 -1.27
CA LEU A 178 9.83 -17.42 -1.89
C LEU A 178 9.44 -16.01 -1.42
N ALA A 179 9.42 -15.76 -0.11
CA ALA A 179 9.02 -14.47 0.45
C ALA A 179 10.00 -13.35 0.10
N ALA A 180 11.30 -13.57 0.33
CA ALA A 180 12.35 -12.61 0.03
C ALA A 180 12.49 -12.35 -1.48
N GLY A 181 12.45 -13.40 -2.29
CA GLY A 181 12.57 -13.30 -3.74
C GLY A 181 11.42 -12.50 -4.36
N ALA A 182 10.17 -12.77 -3.98
CA ALA A 182 9.01 -12.00 -4.44
C ALA A 182 9.11 -10.52 -4.03
N SER A 183 9.56 -10.26 -2.80
CA SER A 183 9.74 -8.90 -2.26
C SER A 183 10.83 -8.12 -3.00
N ILE A 184 11.99 -8.74 -3.22
CA ILE A 184 13.10 -8.14 -3.95
C ILE A 184 12.70 -7.88 -5.41
N ALA A 185 12.00 -8.82 -6.05
CA ALA A 185 11.50 -8.64 -7.40
C ALA A 185 10.55 -7.44 -7.51
N LEU A 186 9.64 -7.29 -6.53
CA LEU A 186 8.72 -6.14 -6.50
C LEU A 186 9.47 -4.83 -6.25
N ALA A 187 10.44 -4.81 -5.31
CA ALA A 187 11.26 -3.63 -5.03
C ALA A 187 12.09 -3.22 -6.26
N ALA A 188 12.72 -4.18 -6.94
CA ALA A 188 13.49 -3.93 -8.16
C ALA A 188 12.60 -3.39 -9.28
N PHE A 189 11.42 -3.98 -9.49
CA PHE A 189 10.44 -3.49 -10.44
C PHE A 189 10.01 -2.05 -10.12
N ALA A 190 9.67 -1.77 -8.87
CA ALA A 190 9.28 -0.44 -8.41
C ALA A 190 10.41 0.59 -8.58
N HIS A 191 11.65 0.17 -8.31
CA HIS A 191 12.83 1.00 -8.51
C HIS A 191 13.00 1.43 -9.97
N VAL A 192 12.88 0.49 -10.92
CA VAL A 192 12.94 0.79 -12.36
C VAL A 192 11.81 1.74 -12.77
N GLN A 193 10.62 1.57 -12.21
CA GLN A 193 9.44 2.41 -12.52
C GLN A 193 9.44 3.78 -11.80
N GLY A 194 10.36 4.05 -10.90
CA GLY A 194 10.39 5.26 -10.11
C GLY A 194 9.20 5.39 -9.14
N ASP A 195 8.68 4.27 -8.61
CA ASP A 195 7.53 4.23 -7.71
C ASP A 195 8.00 4.03 -6.27
N GLU A 196 8.11 5.12 -5.52
CA GLU A 196 8.57 5.11 -4.13
C GLU A 196 7.67 4.24 -3.24
N VAL A 197 6.34 4.38 -3.37
CA VAL A 197 5.39 3.66 -2.52
C VAL A 197 5.49 2.16 -2.73
N LEU A 198 5.50 1.72 -3.98
CA LEU A 198 5.62 0.31 -4.31
C LEU A 198 7.00 -0.25 -3.93
N TRP A 199 8.06 0.57 -4.05
CA TRP A 199 9.39 0.21 -3.58
C TRP A 199 9.40 -0.01 -2.06
N CYS A 200 8.77 0.88 -1.30
CA CYS A 200 8.64 0.71 0.16
C CYS A 200 7.91 -0.59 0.53
N VAL A 201 6.88 -0.97 -0.22
CA VAL A 201 6.15 -2.24 -0.01
C VAL A 201 7.05 -3.44 -0.30
N GLY A 202 7.75 -3.45 -1.43
CA GLY A 202 8.67 -4.53 -1.79
C GLY A 202 9.84 -4.63 -0.83
N PHE A 203 10.50 -3.52 -0.53
CA PHE A 203 11.62 -3.47 0.41
C PHE A 203 11.20 -3.87 1.83
N GLY A 204 10.06 -3.34 2.33
CA GLY A 204 9.49 -3.70 3.61
C GLY A 204 9.18 -5.19 3.70
N GLY A 205 8.62 -5.78 2.65
CA GLY A 205 8.39 -7.22 2.55
C GLY A 205 9.71 -8.02 2.63
N ALA A 206 10.76 -7.59 1.92
CA ALA A 206 12.07 -8.22 2.02
C ALA A 206 12.63 -8.13 3.45
N ALA A 207 12.53 -6.98 4.09
CA ALA A 207 12.99 -6.80 5.47
C ALA A 207 12.23 -7.69 6.47
N VAL A 208 10.94 -7.93 6.25
CA VAL A 208 10.08 -8.76 7.13
C VAL A 208 10.23 -10.26 6.84
N ALA A 209 10.64 -10.66 5.63
CA ALA A 209 10.72 -12.05 5.20
C ALA A 209 11.41 -13.00 6.21
N PRO A 210 12.60 -12.68 6.80
CA PRO A 210 13.24 -13.58 7.74
C PRO A 210 12.44 -13.76 9.04
N PHE A 211 11.68 -12.76 9.47
CA PHE A 211 10.88 -12.84 10.70
C PHE A 211 9.62 -13.68 10.51
N VAL A 212 9.08 -13.69 9.31
CA VAL A 212 7.91 -14.51 8.95
C VAL A 212 8.29 -15.97 8.75
N THR A 213 9.50 -16.25 8.22
CA THR A 213 9.90 -17.60 7.81
C THR A 213 10.95 -18.25 8.70
N ALA A 214 11.64 -17.47 9.57
CA ALA A 214 12.64 -18.03 10.48
C ALA A 214 11.98 -18.77 11.66
N GLY A 215 12.49 -19.97 11.93
CA GLY A 215 12.21 -20.64 13.19
C GLY A 215 12.99 -19.97 14.35
N PRO A 216 12.68 -20.35 15.62
CA PRO A 216 13.32 -19.79 16.81
C PRO A 216 14.83 -20.02 16.87
N GLU A 217 15.33 -21.03 16.16
CA GLU A 217 16.75 -21.44 16.15
C GLU A 217 17.62 -20.72 15.11
N GLY A 218 17.10 -19.71 14.40
CA GLY A 218 17.82 -18.99 13.36
C GLY A 218 19.11 -18.31 13.89
N SER A 219 20.24 -18.45 13.19
CA SER A 219 21.52 -17.83 13.54
C SER A 219 21.42 -16.30 13.52
N ALA A 220 21.85 -15.66 14.62
CA ALA A 220 21.94 -14.19 14.70
C ALA A 220 22.86 -13.61 13.62
N LEU A 221 23.95 -14.35 13.29
CA LEU A 221 24.88 -13.94 12.25
C LEU A 221 24.25 -13.93 10.86
N LEU A 222 23.46 -14.96 10.52
CA LEU A 222 22.74 -15.00 9.23
C LEU A 222 21.68 -13.90 9.14
N LEU A 223 21.00 -13.61 10.24
CA LEU A 223 20.03 -12.52 10.29
C LEU A 223 20.73 -11.18 10.11
N ALA A 224 21.86 -10.95 10.78
CA ALA A 224 22.65 -9.73 10.64
C ALA A 224 23.21 -9.58 9.21
N ALA A 225 23.75 -10.66 8.64
CA ALA A 225 24.28 -10.66 7.27
C ALA A 225 23.18 -10.32 6.25
N TYR A 226 22.01 -10.94 6.38
CA TYR A 226 20.85 -10.63 5.54
C TYR A 226 20.40 -9.17 5.71
N GLY A 227 20.23 -8.72 6.96
CA GLY A 227 19.88 -7.33 7.26
C GLY A 227 20.89 -6.34 6.71
N GLY A 228 22.19 -6.67 6.76
CA GLY A 228 23.26 -5.87 6.17
C GLY A 228 23.14 -5.76 4.65
N VAL A 229 22.95 -6.89 3.97
CA VAL A 229 22.78 -6.91 2.50
C VAL A 229 21.56 -6.10 2.07
N ILE A 230 20.38 -6.34 2.70
CA ILE A 230 19.16 -5.61 2.40
C ILE A 230 19.30 -4.13 2.75
N GLY A 231 19.90 -3.79 3.90
CA GLY A 231 20.12 -2.42 4.32
C GLY A 231 21.00 -1.63 3.37
N VAL A 232 22.14 -2.21 2.97
CA VAL A 232 23.06 -1.60 1.99
C VAL A 232 22.37 -1.46 0.63
N ALA A 233 21.71 -2.51 0.13
CA ALA A 233 20.95 -2.43 -1.11
C ALA A 233 19.85 -1.35 -1.05
N GLY A 234 19.15 -1.21 0.10
CA GLY A 234 18.19 -0.16 0.34
C GLY A 234 18.80 1.24 0.29
N ALA A 235 19.93 1.45 0.98
CA ALA A 235 20.64 2.73 1.00
C ALA A 235 21.09 3.15 -0.42
N PHE A 236 21.65 2.23 -1.20
CA PHE A 236 22.00 2.50 -2.60
C PHE A 236 20.77 2.79 -3.47
N GLY A 237 19.68 2.04 -3.28
CA GLY A 237 18.44 2.25 -4.01
C GLY A 237 17.81 3.61 -3.78
N ILE A 238 17.95 4.16 -2.57
CA ILE A 238 17.42 5.47 -2.16
C ILE A 238 18.35 6.60 -2.56
N GLY A 239 19.68 6.41 -2.42
CA GLY A 239 20.70 7.47 -2.50
C GLY A 239 20.68 8.29 -3.79
N ALA A 240 20.18 7.73 -4.91
CA ALA A 240 20.06 8.42 -6.19
C ALA A 240 18.73 9.19 -6.38
N ARG A 241 17.75 9.10 -5.45
CA ARG A 241 16.36 9.48 -5.73
C ARG A 241 15.66 10.38 -4.71
N ALA A 242 16.30 10.80 -3.63
CA ALA A 242 15.72 11.66 -2.58
C ALA A 242 14.32 11.20 -2.08
N TRP A 243 14.11 9.89 -1.94
CA TRP A 243 12.85 9.28 -1.50
C TRP A 243 12.72 9.31 0.03
N ARG A 244 12.04 10.31 0.56
CA ARG A 244 11.91 10.51 2.01
C ARG A 244 11.14 9.42 2.74
N THR A 245 10.12 8.84 2.09
CA THR A 245 9.34 7.74 2.67
C THR A 245 10.18 6.48 2.74
N ALA A 246 10.95 6.20 1.69
CA ALA A 246 11.85 5.06 1.62
C ALA A 246 12.97 5.14 2.68
N GLU A 247 13.52 6.33 2.96
CA GLU A 247 14.49 6.54 4.05
C GLU A 247 13.90 6.16 5.42
N ARG A 248 12.64 6.53 5.69
CA ARG A 248 11.95 6.17 6.93
C ARG A 248 11.71 4.67 7.03
N VAL A 249 11.31 4.04 5.93
CA VAL A 249 11.11 2.58 5.87
C VAL A 249 12.43 1.83 6.10
N LEU A 250 13.52 2.30 5.49
CA LEU A 250 14.85 1.74 5.70
C LEU A 250 15.28 1.88 7.18
N ALA A 251 15.14 3.07 7.76
CA ALA A 251 15.49 3.31 9.16
C ALA A 251 14.65 2.43 10.11
N THR A 252 13.36 2.29 9.85
CA THR A 252 12.46 1.43 10.63
C THR A 252 12.86 -0.05 10.51
N ALA A 253 13.18 -0.51 9.31
CA ALA A 253 13.65 -1.88 9.08
C ALA A 253 14.95 -2.15 9.83
N MET A 254 15.93 -1.24 9.78
CA MET A 254 17.20 -1.38 10.49
C MET A 254 17.01 -1.36 12.02
N ALA A 255 16.10 -0.53 12.53
CA ALA A 255 15.74 -0.53 13.95
C ALA A 255 15.10 -1.86 14.37
N LEU A 256 14.22 -2.44 13.54
CA LEU A 256 13.64 -3.76 13.80
C LEU A 256 14.71 -4.86 13.85
N PHE A 257 15.63 -4.89 12.89
CA PHE A 257 16.77 -5.83 12.92
C PHE A 257 17.60 -5.66 14.18
N ALA A 258 17.93 -4.42 14.57
CA ALA A 258 18.71 -4.13 15.77
C ALA A 258 18.00 -4.63 17.03
N VAL A 259 16.71 -4.36 17.19
CA VAL A 259 15.90 -4.83 18.34
C VAL A 259 15.88 -6.36 18.41
N VAL A 260 15.62 -7.04 17.29
CA VAL A 260 15.57 -8.51 17.27
C VAL A 260 16.95 -9.13 17.53
N LEU A 261 18.02 -8.58 16.98
CA LEU A 261 19.37 -9.04 17.26
C LEU A 261 19.75 -8.83 18.72
N ALA A 262 19.41 -7.69 19.31
CA ALA A 262 19.63 -7.44 20.75
C ALA A 262 18.82 -8.39 21.64
N ALA A 263 17.54 -8.66 21.27
CA ALA A 263 16.66 -9.53 22.04
C ALA A 263 17.07 -11.02 22.00
N ARG A 264 17.78 -11.45 20.97
CA ARG A 264 18.26 -12.85 20.86
C ARG A 264 19.29 -13.23 21.91
N GLY A 265 19.88 -12.27 22.64
CA GLY A 265 20.74 -12.44 23.81
C GLY A 265 21.92 -13.38 23.60
N GLY A 266 23.07 -13.10 24.20
CA GLY A 266 24.25 -13.95 24.12
C GLY A 266 25.06 -13.80 22.83
N GLY A 267 26.36 -14.11 22.86
CA GLY A 267 27.27 -14.07 21.74
C GLY A 267 27.37 -12.70 21.05
N TRP A 268 27.28 -12.70 19.73
CA TRP A 268 27.47 -11.50 18.89
C TRP A 268 26.18 -10.65 18.70
N GLY A 269 25.03 -11.06 19.21
CA GLY A 269 23.74 -10.40 18.97
C GLY A 269 23.77 -8.90 19.32
N PRO A 270 24.16 -8.50 20.55
CA PRO A 270 24.19 -7.08 20.92
C PRO A 270 25.19 -6.24 20.12
N ALA A 271 26.36 -6.81 19.78
CA ALA A 271 27.35 -6.11 18.96
C ALA A 271 26.85 -5.88 17.52
N LEU A 272 26.20 -6.88 16.94
CA LEU A 272 25.60 -6.80 15.61
C LEU A 272 24.41 -5.84 15.57
N ALA A 273 23.65 -5.73 16.66
CA ALA A 273 22.54 -4.79 16.79
C ALA A 273 22.99 -3.32 16.64
N VAL A 274 24.20 -3.01 17.07
CA VAL A 274 24.79 -1.67 16.92
C VAL A 274 25.53 -1.52 15.59
N ALA A 275 26.33 -2.53 15.23
CA ALA A 275 27.17 -2.48 14.03
C ALA A 275 26.34 -2.41 12.73
N LEU A 276 25.20 -3.10 12.65
CA LEU A 276 24.39 -3.18 11.45
C LEU A 276 23.83 -1.81 10.99
N PRO A 277 23.09 -1.05 11.83
CA PRO A 277 22.59 0.25 11.43
C PRO A 277 23.71 1.26 11.13
N LEU A 278 24.84 1.20 11.83
CA LEU A 278 26.00 2.04 11.56
C LEU A 278 26.63 1.74 10.20
N ALA A 279 26.78 0.46 9.83
CA ALA A 279 27.32 0.06 8.53
C ALA A 279 26.40 0.52 7.38
N VAL A 280 25.10 0.40 7.54
CA VAL A 280 24.11 0.86 6.54
C VAL A 280 24.12 2.38 6.42
N ALA A 281 24.17 3.11 7.55
CA ALA A 281 24.28 4.56 7.54
C ALA A 281 25.57 5.04 6.86
N ALA A 282 26.72 4.39 7.13
CA ALA A 282 27.98 4.70 6.47
C ALA A 282 27.92 4.45 4.95
N ALA A 283 27.26 3.38 4.52
CA ALA A 283 27.07 3.08 3.09
C ALA A 283 26.18 4.13 2.39
N GLY A 284 25.19 4.69 3.08
CA GLY A 284 24.30 5.74 2.54
C GLY A 284 24.96 7.13 2.47
N VAL A 285 26.00 7.37 3.28
CA VAL A 285 26.76 8.65 3.30
C VAL A 285 27.87 8.68 2.25
N LEU A 286 28.33 7.49 1.77
CA LEU A 286 29.31 7.46 0.69
C LEU A 286 28.73 8.13 -0.56
N PRO A 287 29.27 9.29 -1.00
CA PRO A 287 28.75 9.96 -2.18
C PRO A 287 28.88 8.97 -3.35
N ALA A 288 27.79 8.80 -4.09
CA ALA A 288 27.91 8.20 -5.41
C ALA A 288 28.96 9.05 -6.14
N ALA A 289 30.12 8.45 -6.45
CA ALA A 289 31.15 9.15 -7.19
C ALA A 289 30.50 9.76 -8.43
N PRO A 290 30.71 11.05 -8.73
CA PRO A 290 30.13 11.63 -9.90
C PRO A 290 30.56 10.75 -11.09
N ALA A 291 29.56 10.20 -11.79
CA ALA A 291 29.80 9.51 -13.04
C ALA A 291 30.22 10.60 -14.03
N GLU A 292 31.51 10.91 -14.04
CA GLU A 292 32.11 11.64 -15.13
C GLU A 292 32.14 10.71 -16.35
N PHE A 293 31.11 10.81 -17.17
CA PHE A 293 31.10 10.36 -18.54
C PHE A 293 30.54 11.43 -19.47
#